data_8a09a1c910a0d3e0b45aceda72ab35a0
#
_entry.id   8a09a1c910a0d3e0b45aceda72ab35a0
#
_cell.length_a   1.000
_cell.length_b   1.000
_cell.length_c   1.000
_cell.angle_alpha   90.00
_cell.angle_beta   90.00
_cell.angle_gamma   90.00
#
_symmetry.space_group_name_H-M   'P 1'
#
loop_
_entity.id
_entity.type
_entity.pdbx_description
1 polymer ?
#
loop_
_entity_poly.entity_id
_entity_poly.type
_entity_poly.pdbx_seq_one_letter_code
_entity_poly.pdbx_strand_id
1 'polypeptide(L)'
;EIHAIVGGNGCGKSTLAKTMSGVLPVDKGKVSILGQTPTSPVMARNMGIATVFQEVMIAEESSVVDNLFVGSDDFWYKNLTQREKVLKAQEIMEDLVGEYVDPYTQAFNLSLPIKAWITIARAFLRDNTKVLILDESSAALDFDSTERLFKKMRELRDKGVAIFIVTHRIAELVRISDKATVMRDGKDVGVLEKKDLNEKNLIGLMTGREETGEKSTSIAMQAKTNKVVMRAENLVVW
;
A
#
# COMPACT_ATOMS: atom_id res chain seq x y z
N GLU A 1 1.37 -15.30 -2.86
CA GLU A 1 2.46 -14.82 -2.02
C GLU A 1 2.27 -13.34 -1.73
N ILE A 2 2.52 -12.91 -0.48
CA ILE A 2 2.58 -11.50 -0.09
C ILE A 2 4.04 -11.14 0.11
N HIS A 3 4.56 -10.27 -0.75
CA HIS A 3 5.96 -9.85 -0.79
C HIS A 3 6.10 -8.39 -0.36
N ALA A 4 6.81 -8.14 0.74
CA ALA A 4 7.08 -6.79 1.21
C ALA A 4 8.28 -6.17 0.49
N ILE A 5 8.21 -4.87 0.21
CA ILE A 5 9.34 -4.05 -0.22
C ILE A 5 9.60 -3.03 0.88
N VAL A 6 10.75 -3.15 1.51
CA VAL A 6 11.12 -2.40 2.72
C VAL A 6 12.36 -1.56 2.47
N GLY A 7 12.48 -0.44 3.13
CA GLY A 7 13.69 0.41 3.03
C GLY A 7 13.43 1.83 3.53
N GLY A 8 14.47 2.59 3.70
CA GLY A 8 14.40 3.99 4.11
C GLY A 8 13.69 4.89 3.08
N ASN A 9 13.36 6.11 3.48
CA ASN A 9 12.80 7.08 2.56
C ASN A 9 13.80 7.39 1.43
N GLY A 10 13.29 7.53 0.20
CA GLY A 10 14.12 7.81 -0.97
C GLY A 10 14.92 6.62 -1.53
N CYS A 11 14.83 5.41 -0.97
CA CYS A 11 15.58 4.25 -1.48
C CYS A 11 15.00 3.62 -2.77
N GLY A 12 13.90 4.17 -3.33
CA GLY A 12 13.37 3.76 -4.62
C GLY A 12 12.15 2.83 -4.61
N LYS A 13 11.52 2.54 -3.44
CA LYS A 13 10.36 1.65 -3.33
C LYS A 13 9.17 2.06 -4.22
N SER A 14 8.73 3.30 -4.10
CA SER A 14 7.61 3.81 -4.92
C SER A 14 8.01 3.97 -6.39
N THR A 15 9.28 4.22 -6.70
CA THR A 15 9.79 4.19 -8.07
C THR A 15 9.65 2.78 -8.66
N LEU A 16 10.04 1.76 -7.90
CA LEU A 16 9.87 0.36 -8.31
C LEU A 16 8.38 0.01 -8.50
N ALA A 17 7.51 0.40 -7.57
CA ALA A 17 6.06 0.19 -7.70
C ALA A 17 5.49 0.87 -8.96
N LYS A 18 5.89 2.12 -9.24
CA LYS A 18 5.51 2.87 -10.45
C LYS A 18 6.03 2.21 -11.73
N THR A 19 7.23 1.66 -11.70
CA THR A 19 7.81 0.92 -12.84
C THR A 19 7.06 -0.40 -13.08
N MET A 20 6.77 -1.15 -12.02
CA MET A 20 5.98 -2.39 -12.10
C MET A 20 4.56 -2.15 -12.62
N SER A 21 3.98 -0.99 -12.37
CA SER A 21 2.64 -0.59 -12.84
C SER A 21 2.64 0.10 -14.22
N GLY A 22 3.79 0.22 -14.87
CA GLY A 22 3.93 0.86 -16.18
C GLY A 22 3.73 2.39 -16.16
N VAL A 23 3.77 3.02 -14.98
CA VAL A 23 3.70 4.49 -14.82
C VAL A 23 5.04 5.13 -15.19
N LEU A 24 6.15 4.48 -14.80
CA LEU A 24 7.49 4.91 -15.16
C LEU A 24 8.14 3.90 -16.11
N PRO A 25 8.86 4.37 -17.13
CA PRO A 25 9.65 3.51 -18.00
C PRO A 25 10.84 2.90 -17.24
N VAL A 26 11.37 1.80 -17.76
CA VAL A 26 12.62 1.19 -17.28
C VAL A 26 13.79 1.84 -18.02
N ASP A 27 14.69 2.52 -17.32
CA ASP A 27 15.88 3.13 -17.94
C ASP A 27 16.94 2.09 -18.31
N LYS A 28 17.17 1.10 -17.42
CA LYS A 28 18.13 0.01 -17.63
C LYS A 28 17.59 -1.30 -17.04
N GLY A 29 17.95 -2.41 -17.66
CA GLY A 29 17.46 -3.72 -17.22
C GLY A 29 16.11 -4.08 -17.83
N LYS A 30 15.37 -4.96 -17.18
CA LYS A 30 14.06 -5.46 -17.66
C LYS A 30 13.13 -5.75 -16.47
N VAL A 31 11.92 -5.28 -16.55
CA VAL A 31 10.81 -5.74 -15.70
C VAL A 31 9.98 -6.72 -16.49
N SER A 32 9.73 -7.91 -15.93
CA SER A 32 8.87 -8.92 -16.54
C SER A 32 7.83 -9.36 -15.52
N ILE A 33 6.56 -9.10 -15.80
CA ILE A 33 5.42 -9.50 -15.00
C ILE A 33 4.53 -10.36 -15.88
N LEU A 34 4.26 -11.59 -15.46
CA LEU A 34 3.50 -12.56 -16.26
C LEU A 34 4.07 -12.75 -17.68
N GLY A 35 5.40 -12.69 -17.82
CA GLY A 35 6.10 -12.84 -19.09
C GLY A 35 6.13 -11.58 -19.99
N GLN A 36 5.52 -10.48 -19.58
CA GLN A 36 5.43 -9.24 -20.34
C GLN A 36 6.01 -8.07 -19.57
N THR A 37 6.41 -7.01 -20.26
CA THR A 37 6.85 -5.74 -19.66
C THR A 37 5.71 -4.72 -19.75
N PRO A 38 5.16 -4.24 -18.64
CA PRO A 38 4.13 -3.21 -18.69
C PRO A 38 4.75 -1.88 -19.13
N THR A 39 4.29 -1.35 -20.28
CA THR A 39 4.78 -0.08 -20.85
C THR A 39 3.84 1.09 -20.64
N SER A 40 2.67 0.84 -20.08
CA SER A 40 1.70 1.85 -19.70
C SER A 40 0.77 1.34 -18.58
N PRO A 41 0.13 2.24 -17.82
CA PRO A 41 -0.86 1.85 -16.81
C PRO A 41 -2.05 1.08 -17.41
N VAL A 42 -2.45 1.41 -18.64
CA VAL A 42 -3.53 0.70 -19.35
C VAL A 42 -3.11 -0.73 -19.67
N MET A 43 -1.88 -0.92 -20.18
CA MET A 43 -1.34 -2.26 -20.44
C MET A 43 -1.22 -3.07 -19.13
N ALA A 44 -0.64 -2.49 -18.09
CA ALA A 44 -0.53 -3.14 -16.78
C ALA A 44 -1.88 -3.62 -16.26
N ARG A 45 -2.91 -2.77 -16.37
CA ARG A 45 -4.28 -3.09 -16.02
C ARG A 45 -4.82 -4.29 -16.82
N ASN A 46 -4.62 -4.30 -18.14
CA ASN A 46 -5.08 -5.38 -19.02
C ASN A 46 -4.34 -6.71 -18.74
N MET A 47 -3.12 -6.64 -18.26
CA MET A 47 -2.35 -7.80 -17.78
C MET A 47 -2.87 -8.36 -16.43
N GLY A 48 -3.75 -7.65 -15.74
CA GLY A 48 -4.25 -8.02 -14.41
C GLY A 48 -3.40 -7.45 -13.28
N ILE A 49 -2.69 -6.34 -13.50
CA ILE A 49 -1.95 -5.62 -12.45
C ILE A 49 -2.86 -4.52 -11.91
N ALA A 50 -3.20 -4.59 -10.62
CA ALA A 50 -3.90 -3.56 -9.88
C ALA A 50 -2.91 -2.84 -8.97
N THR A 51 -2.96 -1.50 -8.94
CA THR A 51 -2.05 -0.70 -8.11
C THR A 51 -2.84 0.32 -7.32
N VAL A 52 -2.55 0.38 -6.02
CA VAL A 52 -3.00 1.43 -5.11
C VAL A 52 -1.77 2.24 -4.73
N PHE A 53 -1.76 3.51 -5.09
CA PHE A 53 -0.68 4.43 -4.76
C PHE A 53 -0.90 5.09 -3.40
N GLN A 54 0.16 5.65 -2.85
CA GLN A 54 0.16 6.38 -1.58
C GLN A 54 -0.83 7.56 -1.58
N GLU A 55 -0.92 8.26 -2.72
CA GLU A 55 -1.86 9.36 -2.87
C GLU A 55 -3.29 8.83 -3.05
N VAL A 56 -4.22 9.37 -2.27
CA VAL A 56 -5.64 9.06 -2.38
C VAL A 56 -6.21 9.73 -3.62
N MET A 57 -6.13 9.01 -4.75
CA MET A 57 -6.62 9.51 -6.04
C MET A 57 -8.13 9.30 -6.18
N ILE A 58 -8.90 10.33 -5.86
CA ILE A 58 -10.35 10.34 -5.88
C ILE A 58 -10.88 11.59 -6.58
N ALA A 59 -11.98 11.46 -7.31
CA ALA A 59 -12.71 12.59 -7.88
C ALA A 59 -13.68 13.12 -6.80
N GLU A 60 -13.31 14.20 -6.15
CA GLU A 60 -14.02 14.77 -4.99
C GLU A 60 -15.49 15.11 -5.29
N GLU A 61 -15.78 15.60 -6.49
CA GLU A 61 -17.11 15.98 -6.95
C GLU A 61 -17.99 14.79 -7.38
N SER A 62 -17.40 13.61 -7.50
CA SER A 62 -18.09 12.40 -7.95
C SER A 62 -18.58 11.56 -6.77
N SER A 63 -19.59 10.74 -7.02
CA SER A 63 -20.13 9.81 -6.01
C SER A 63 -19.14 8.66 -5.69
N VAL A 64 -19.41 7.93 -4.61
CA VAL A 64 -18.69 6.69 -4.27
C VAL A 64 -18.73 5.71 -5.43
N VAL A 65 -19.92 5.44 -5.99
CA VAL A 65 -20.07 4.49 -7.09
C VAL A 65 -19.32 4.92 -8.33
N ASP A 66 -19.33 6.21 -8.70
CA ASP A 66 -18.58 6.71 -9.86
C ASP A 66 -17.08 6.57 -9.63
N ASN A 67 -16.62 6.88 -8.44
CA ASN A 67 -15.21 6.71 -8.07
C ASN A 67 -14.75 5.26 -8.08
N LEU A 68 -15.60 4.32 -7.68
CA LEU A 68 -15.26 2.89 -7.70
C LEU A 68 -15.12 2.34 -9.13
N PHE A 69 -15.94 2.82 -10.05
CA PHE A 69 -15.97 2.32 -11.43
C PHE A 69 -15.21 3.19 -12.43
N VAL A 70 -14.62 4.34 -12.00
CA VAL A 70 -13.82 5.18 -12.88
C VAL A 70 -12.67 4.40 -13.54
N GLY A 71 -12.53 4.56 -14.84
CA GLY A 71 -11.48 3.89 -15.63
C GLY A 71 -11.65 2.38 -15.78
N SER A 72 -12.80 1.83 -15.42
CA SER A 72 -13.16 0.42 -15.64
C SER A 72 -14.19 0.24 -16.74
N ASP A 73 -14.68 1.31 -17.33
CA ASP A 73 -15.86 1.31 -18.20
C ASP A 73 -15.68 0.58 -19.54
N ASP A 74 -14.45 0.42 -20.02
CA ASP A 74 -14.25 0.01 -21.41
C ASP A 74 -14.22 -1.48 -21.66
N PHE A 75 -13.90 -2.33 -20.71
CA PHE A 75 -13.75 -3.75 -20.99
C PHE A 75 -14.45 -4.69 -20.00
N TRP A 76 -14.40 -4.40 -18.70
CA TRP A 76 -14.78 -5.35 -17.65
C TRP A 76 -16.20 -5.15 -17.13
N TYR A 77 -16.75 -3.92 -17.23
CA TYR A 77 -18.05 -3.57 -16.66
C TYR A 77 -19.02 -2.99 -17.68
N LYS A 78 -18.74 -3.15 -18.97
CA LYS A 78 -19.60 -2.66 -20.08
C LYS A 78 -21.05 -3.12 -19.99
N ASN A 79 -21.28 -4.25 -19.31
CA ASN A 79 -22.59 -4.88 -19.24
C ASN A 79 -23.31 -4.64 -17.90
N LEU A 80 -22.72 -3.90 -16.96
CA LEU A 80 -23.39 -3.61 -15.71
C LEU A 80 -24.34 -2.42 -15.85
N THR A 81 -25.58 -2.63 -15.47
CA THR A 81 -26.54 -1.55 -15.27
C THR A 81 -26.11 -0.67 -14.09
N GLN A 82 -26.61 0.56 -14.03
CA GLN A 82 -26.32 1.46 -12.89
C GLN A 82 -26.74 0.81 -11.56
N ARG A 83 -27.86 0.09 -11.54
CA ARG A 83 -28.32 -0.64 -10.34
C ARG A 83 -27.34 -1.71 -9.88
N GLU A 84 -26.77 -2.47 -10.82
CA GLU A 84 -25.77 -3.50 -10.50
C GLU A 84 -24.45 -2.87 -10.00
N LYS A 85 -24.02 -1.74 -10.58
CA LYS A 85 -22.87 -0.98 -10.08
C LYS A 85 -23.09 -0.52 -8.63
N VAL A 86 -24.27 0.01 -8.32
CA VAL A 86 -24.62 0.44 -6.97
C VAL A 86 -24.60 -0.71 -5.99
N LEU A 87 -25.20 -1.86 -6.32
CA LEU A 87 -25.19 -3.05 -5.46
C LEU A 87 -23.76 -3.56 -5.20
N LYS A 88 -22.93 -3.65 -6.24
CA LYS A 88 -21.52 -4.03 -6.10
C LYS A 88 -20.73 -3.01 -5.26
N ALA A 89 -21.00 -1.71 -5.44
CA ALA A 89 -20.37 -0.66 -4.65
C ALA A 89 -20.73 -0.80 -3.16
N GLN A 90 -21.99 -1.04 -2.84
CA GLN A 90 -22.44 -1.29 -1.46
C GLN A 90 -21.73 -2.50 -0.87
N GLU A 91 -21.81 -3.66 -1.55
CA GLU A 91 -21.21 -4.91 -1.08
C GLU A 91 -19.73 -4.77 -0.78
N ILE A 92 -18.94 -4.20 -1.71
CA ILE A 92 -17.50 -4.06 -1.52
C ILE A 92 -17.15 -3.06 -0.42
N MET A 93 -17.89 -1.95 -0.34
CA MET A 93 -17.62 -0.93 0.69
C MET A 93 -18.02 -1.43 2.08
N GLU A 94 -19.14 -2.09 2.25
CA GLU A 94 -19.55 -2.69 3.53
C GLU A 94 -18.54 -3.75 4.01
N ASP A 95 -18.07 -4.60 3.10
CA ASP A 95 -17.09 -5.65 3.40
C ASP A 95 -15.71 -5.07 3.80
N LEU A 96 -15.30 -3.95 3.21
CA LEU A 96 -14.01 -3.32 3.48
C LEU A 96 -14.05 -2.31 4.63
N VAL A 97 -15.06 -1.46 4.68
CA VAL A 97 -15.21 -0.42 5.71
C VAL A 97 -15.78 -0.99 7.00
N GLY A 98 -16.65 -2.01 6.89
CA GLY A 98 -17.35 -2.63 8.02
C GLY A 98 -18.60 -1.88 8.46
N GLU A 99 -19.01 -0.85 7.72
CA GLU A 99 -20.23 -0.09 7.92
C GLU A 99 -20.82 0.34 6.58
N TYR A 100 -22.10 0.72 6.58
CA TYR A 100 -22.78 1.20 5.37
C TYR A 100 -22.20 2.52 4.89
N VAL A 101 -21.82 2.56 3.62
CA VAL A 101 -21.42 3.78 2.92
C VAL A 101 -22.38 3.99 1.75
N ASP A 102 -23.14 5.10 1.78
CA ASP A 102 -24.08 5.39 0.69
C ASP A 102 -23.35 5.60 -0.64
N PRO A 103 -23.65 4.76 -1.67
CA PRO A 103 -23.00 4.82 -2.98
C PRO A 103 -23.16 6.16 -3.72
N TYR A 104 -24.17 6.94 -3.38
CA TYR A 104 -24.45 8.23 -4.00
C TYR A 104 -23.80 9.42 -3.29
N THR A 105 -23.22 9.21 -2.12
CA THR A 105 -22.51 10.28 -1.41
C THR A 105 -21.34 10.77 -2.25
N GLN A 106 -21.24 12.09 -2.40
CA GLN A 106 -20.09 12.72 -3.05
C GLN A 106 -18.84 12.58 -2.21
N ALA A 107 -17.71 12.29 -2.85
CA ALA A 107 -16.47 11.94 -2.16
C ALA A 107 -15.96 13.07 -1.24
N PHE A 108 -16.17 14.34 -1.59
CA PHE A 108 -15.70 15.44 -0.74
C PHE A 108 -16.34 15.45 0.67
N ASN A 109 -17.53 14.86 0.84
CA ASN A 109 -18.21 14.72 2.14
C ASN A 109 -17.67 13.56 2.99
N LEU A 110 -16.78 12.73 2.46
CA LEU A 110 -16.28 11.54 3.14
C LEU A 110 -14.99 11.83 3.92
N SER A 111 -14.80 11.09 4.98
CA SER A 111 -13.53 11.12 5.73
C SER A 111 -12.37 10.52 4.91
N LEU A 112 -11.15 10.91 5.24
CA LEU A 112 -9.95 10.42 4.55
C LEU A 112 -9.81 8.89 4.59
N PRO A 113 -10.09 8.17 5.69
CA PRO A 113 -10.10 6.71 5.70
C PRO A 113 -11.08 6.11 4.71
N ILE A 114 -12.29 6.63 4.58
CA ILE A 114 -13.27 6.13 3.60
C ILE A 114 -12.80 6.39 2.17
N LYS A 115 -12.23 7.54 1.89
CA LYS A 115 -11.62 7.86 0.60
C LYS A 115 -10.48 6.88 0.25
N ALA A 116 -9.63 6.55 1.24
CA ALA A 116 -8.59 5.54 1.05
C ALA A 116 -9.19 4.16 0.74
N TRP A 117 -10.27 3.78 1.42
CA TRP A 117 -10.98 2.54 1.12
C TRP A 117 -11.56 2.50 -0.28
N ILE A 118 -12.08 3.60 -0.82
CA ILE A 118 -12.55 3.65 -2.20
C ILE A 118 -11.41 3.35 -3.18
N THR A 119 -10.20 3.89 -2.96
CA THR A 119 -9.05 3.61 -3.83
C THR A 119 -8.60 2.16 -3.74
N ILE A 120 -8.64 1.57 -2.56
CA ILE A 120 -8.34 0.16 -2.31
C ILE A 120 -9.42 -0.73 -2.94
N ALA A 121 -10.69 -0.43 -2.71
CA ALA A 121 -11.83 -1.17 -3.25
C ALA A 121 -11.81 -1.26 -4.78
N ARG A 122 -11.37 -0.21 -5.46
CA ARG A 122 -11.16 -0.18 -6.91
C ARG A 122 -10.23 -1.31 -7.41
N ALA A 123 -9.21 -1.64 -6.62
CA ALA A 123 -8.29 -2.73 -6.95
C ALA A 123 -8.91 -4.11 -6.68
N PHE A 124 -9.78 -4.23 -5.68
CA PHE A 124 -10.46 -5.47 -5.32
C PHE A 124 -11.69 -5.78 -6.19
N LEU A 125 -12.31 -4.78 -6.80
CA LEU A 125 -13.47 -4.97 -7.69
C LEU A 125 -13.15 -5.75 -8.96
N ARG A 126 -11.87 -5.95 -9.29
CA ARG A 126 -11.44 -6.59 -10.54
C ARG A 126 -11.27 -8.08 -10.39
N ASP A 127 -12.09 -8.85 -11.09
CA ASP A 127 -12.06 -10.31 -11.06
C ASP A 127 -10.80 -10.92 -11.70
N ASN A 128 -10.10 -10.17 -12.55
CA ASN A 128 -8.90 -10.64 -13.26
C ASN A 128 -7.58 -10.25 -12.61
N THR A 129 -7.59 -9.72 -11.41
CA THR A 129 -6.38 -9.31 -10.71
C THR A 129 -5.47 -10.51 -10.45
N LYS A 130 -4.25 -10.45 -10.98
CA LYS A 130 -3.18 -11.44 -10.80
C LYS A 130 -2.06 -10.91 -9.94
N VAL A 131 -1.85 -9.61 -10.00
CA VAL A 131 -0.83 -8.90 -9.22
C VAL A 131 -1.47 -7.67 -8.59
N LEU A 132 -1.31 -7.52 -7.28
CA LEU A 132 -1.76 -6.36 -6.53
C LEU A 132 -0.53 -5.64 -5.94
N ILE A 133 -0.42 -4.35 -6.19
CA ILE A 133 0.65 -3.50 -5.66
C ILE A 133 0.00 -2.48 -4.72
N LEU A 134 0.41 -2.46 -3.47
CA LEU A 134 -0.06 -1.56 -2.42
C LEU A 134 1.10 -0.68 -1.96
N ASP A 135 1.14 0.58 -2.40
CA ASP A 135 2.20 1.54 -2.03
C ASP A 135 1.69 2.48 -0.95
N GLU A 136 2.11 2.25 0.30
CA GLU A 136 1.75 2.98 1.52
C GLU A 136 0.22 3.20 1.72
N SER A 137 -0.60 2.34 1.15
CA SER A 137 -2.05 2.47 1.11
C SER A 137 -2.74 2.30 2.46
N SER A 138 -2.07 1.72 3.47
CA SER A 138 -2.58 1.60 4.84
C SER A 138 -2.34 2.84 5.70
N ALA A 139 -1.63 3.86 5.20
CA ALA A 139 -1.23 5.02 6.01
C ALA A 139 -2.42 5.80 6.60
N ALA A 140 -3.55 5.86 5.88
CA ALA A 140 -4.78 6.54 6.31
C ALA A 140 -5.75 5.63 7.11
N LEU A 141 -5.41 4.35 7.31
CA LEU A 141 -6.24 3.37 7.98
C LEU A 141 -5.87 3.25 9.46
N ASP A 142 -6.88 3.12 10.30
CA ASP A 142 -6.72 2.73 11.70
C ASP A 142 -6.37 1.24 11.85
N PHE A 143 -6.22 0.78 13.07
CA PHE A 143 -5.84 -0.60 13.36
C PHE A 143 -6.86 -1.60 12.82
N ASP A 144 -8.15 -1.41 13.10
CA ASP A 144 -9.22 -2.34 12.72
C ASP A 144 -9.38 -2.39 11.19
N SER A 145 -9.27 -1.26 10.53
CA SER A 145 -9.27 -1.15 9.07
C SER A 145 -8.06 -1.86 8.46
N THR A 146 -6.88 -1.72 9.07
CA THR A 146 -5.67 -2.44 8.62
C THR A 146 -5.84 -3.95 8.76
N GLU A 147 -6.47 -4.44 9.82
CA GLU A 147 -6.75 -5.88 9.98
C GLU A 147 -7.74 -6.39 8.91
N ARG A 148 -8.76 -5.61 8.56
CA ARG A 148 -9.67 -5.95 7.44
C ARG A 148 -8.91 -6.01 6.11
N LEU A 149 -8.04 -5.03 5.85
CA LEU A 149 -7.18 -5.06 4.66
C LEU A 149 -6.32 -6.32 4.61
N PHE A 150 -5.67 -6.67 5.72
CA PHE A 150 -4.82 -7.87 5.81
C PHE A 150 -5.62 -9.17 5.62
N LYS A 151 -6.85 -9.23 6.13
CA LYS A 151 -7.74 -10.35 5.85
C LYS A 151 -8.00 -10.49 4.35
N LYS A 152 -8.36 -9.40 3.68
CA LYS A 152 -8.59 -9.39 2.22
C LYS A 152 -7.35 -9.74 1.42
N MET A 153 -6.19 -9.27 1.81
CA MET A 153 -4.92 -9.65 1.17
C MET A 153 -4.67 -11.16 1.28
N ARG A 154 -4.93 -11.78 2.45
CA ARG A 154 -4.81 -13.23 2.61
C ARG A 154 -5.78 -13.99 1.71
N GLU A 155 -7.03 -13.55 1.63
CA GLU A 155 -8.05 -14.14 0.74
C GLU A 155 -7.62 -14.09 -0.73
N LEU A 156 -7.06 -12.96 -1.20
CA LEU A 156 -6.54 -12.83 -2.56
C LEU A 156 -5.29 -13.70 -2.78
N ARG A 157 -4.35 -13.72 -1.85
CA ARG A 157 -3.18 -14.59 -1.91
C ARG A 157 -3.58 -16.06 -2.05
N ASP A 158 -4.56 -16.48 -1.28
CA ASP A 158 -5.05 -17.88 -1.27
C ASP A 158 -5.78 -18.23 -2.58
N LYS A 159 -6.29 -17.21 -3.30
CA LYS A 159 -6.80 -17.32 -4.68
C LYS A 159 -5.69 -17.27 -5.74
N GLY A 160 -4.42 -17.20 -5.34
CA GLY A 160 -3.27 -17.21 -6.25
C GLY A 160 -2.78 -15.82 -6.71
N VAL A 161 -3.30 -14.74 -6.16
CA VAL A 161 -2.85 -13.37 -6.47
C VAL A 161 -1.47 -13.12 -5.83
N ALA A 162 -0.53 -12.59 -6.60
CA ALA A 162 0.74 -12.09 -6.09
C ALA A 162 0.53 -10.67 -5.54
N ILE A 163 0.93 -10.43 -4.29
CA ILE A 163 0.73 -9.13 -3.64
C ILE A 163 2.08 -8.53 -3.28
N PHE A 164 2.33 -7.30 -3.75
CA PHE A 164 3.46 -6.48 -3.34
C PHE A 164 2.96 -5.38 -2.39
N ILE A 165 3.53 -5.32 -1.19
CA ILE A 165 3.22 -4.28 -0.22
C ILE A 165 4.45 -3.43 0.08
N VAL A 166 4.30 -2.12 -0.06
CA VAL A 166 5.29 -1.13 0.35
C VAL A 166 4.72 -0.39 1.55
N THR A 167 5.39 -0.45 2.69
CA THR A 167 5.04 0.34 3.87
C THR A 167 6.28 0.56 4.73
N HIS A 168 6.26 1.61 5.53
CA HIS A 168 7.29 1.87 6.53
C HIS A 168 6.93 1.28 7.92
N ARG A 169 5.76 0.67 8.06
CA ARG A 169 5.27 0.06 9.31
C ARG A 169 5.81 -1.38 9.44
N ILE A 170 7.02 -1.51 9.97
CA ILE A 170 7.75 -2.80 10.03
C ILE A 170 6.95 -3.89 10.74
N ALA A 171 6.29 -3.57 11.84
CA ALA A 171 5.47 -4.52 12.59
C ALA A 171 4.32 -5.11 11.73
N GLU A 172 3.69 -4.29 10.89
CA GLU A 172 2.66 -4.74 9.95
C GLU A 172 3.23 -5.71 8.91
N LEU A 173 4.40 -5.39 8.35
CA LEU A 173 5.07 -6.22 7.35
C LEU A 173 5.41 -7.61 7.88
N VAL A 174 5.99 -7.69 9.08
CA VAL A 174 6.34 -8.95 9.72
C VAL A 174 5.11 -9.86 9.89
N ARG A 175 3.96 -9.26 10.18
CA ARG A 175 2.71 -10.00 10.40
C ARG A 175 2.08 -10.53 9.12
N ILE A 176 2.11 -9.75 8.03
CA ILE A 176 1.35 -10.07 6.83
C ILE A 176 2.17 -10.74 5.74
N SER A 177 3.47 -10.47 5.64
CA SER A 177 4.28 -10.87 4.49
C SER A 177 4.82 -12.29 4.61
N ASP A 178 4.94 -12.95 3.47
CA ASP A 178 5.61 -14.25 3.31
C ASP A 178 7.11 -14.05 3.08
N LYS A 179 7.49 -12.96 2.39
CA LYS A 179 8.87 -12.54 2.09
C LYS A 179 9.01 -11.03 2.17
N ALA A 180 10.24 -10.57 2.36
CA ALA A 180 10.56 -9.15 2.24
C ALA A 180 11.87 -8.92 1.50
N THR A 181 11.86 -8.02 0.52
CA THR A 181 13.06 -7.47 -0.09
C THR A 181 13.40 -6.14 0.57
N VAL A 182 14.62 -6.03 1.08
CA VAL A 182 15.11 -4.79 1.68
C VAL A 182 15.87 -3.98 0.64
N MET A 183 15.46 -2.74 0.47
CA MET A 183 16.09 -1.77 -0.43
C MET A 183 16.86 -0.72 0.35
N ARG A 184 18.06 -0.38 -0.13
CA ARG A 184 18.90 0.69 0.37
C ARG A 184 19.65 1.35 -0.79
N ASP A 185 19.60 2.69 -0.87
CA ASP A 185 20.31 3.48 -1.89
C ASP A 185 20.06 3.01 -3.33
N GLY A 186 18.80 2.66 -3.63
CA GLY A 186 18.38 2.20 -4.96
C GLY A 186 18.76 0.75 -5.30
N LYS A 187 19.25 -0.03 -4.34
CA LYS A 187 19.66 -1.43 -4.53
C LYS A 187 18.92 -2.34 -3.56
N ASP A 188 18.69 -3.56 -3.97
CA ASP A 188 18.31 -4.64 -3.07
C ASP A 188 19.54 -5.05 -2.25
N VAL A 189 19.42 -5.08 -0.93
CA VAL A 189 20.49 -5.45 -0.01
C VAL A 189 20.25 -6.80 0.67
N GLY A 190 19.10 -7.40 0.44
CA GLY A 190 18.78 -8.75 0.89
C GLY A 190 17.30 -9.07 0.82
N VAL A 191 17.02 -10.37 0.80
CA VAL A 191 15.68 -10.93 0.83
C VAL A 191 15.54 -11.79 2.07
N LEU A 192 14.49 -11.56 2.85
CA LEU A 192 14.14 -12.36 4.03
C LEU A 192 12.93 -13.24 3.73
N GLU A 193 13.08 -14.53 3.97
CA GLU A 193 11.96 -15.49 3.94
C GLU A 193 11.18 -15.41 5.26
N LYS A 194 9.95 -15.91 5.29
CA LYS A 194 9.04 -15.85 6.45
C LYS A 194 9.71 -16.25 7.78
N LYS A 195 10.54 -17.28 7.77
CA LYS A 195 11.25 -17.80 8.97
C LYS A 195 12.25 -16.80 9.57
N ASP A 196 12.84 -15.95 8.71
CA ASP A 196 13.86 -14.97 9.08
C ASP A 196 13.28 -13.55 9.16
N LEU A 197 11.99 -13.39 8.82
CA LEU A 197 11.30 -12.12 8.74
C LEU A 197 10.88 -11.63 10.14
N ASN A 198 11.70 -10.78 10.71
CA ASN A 198 11.47 -10.12 12.00
C ASN A 198 12.01 -8.69 11.97
N GLU A 199 11.59 -7.87 12.92
CA GLU A 199 11.99 -6.45 12.97
C GLU A 199 13.50 -6.28 13.06
N LYS A 200 14.19 -7.10 13.84
CA LYS A 200 15.65 -7.03 14.03
C LYS A 200 16.39 -7.23 12.72
N ASN A 201 16.07 -8.29 11.98
CA ASN A 201 16.71 -8.61 10.72
C ASN A 201 16.42 -7.55 9.65
N LEU A 202 15.17 -7.04 9.60
CA LEU A 202 14.79 -5.95 8.70
C LEU A 202 15.60 -4.69 8.98
N ILE A 203 15.64 -4.24 10.23
CA ILE A 203 16.38 -3.04 10.64
C ILE A 203 17.87 -3.22 10.38
N GLY A 204 18.45 -4.40 10.68
CA GLY A 204 19.84 -4.73 10.41
C GLY A 204 20.21 -4.54 8.93
N LEU A 205 19.44 -5.10 8.02
CA LEU A 205 19.63 -4.92 6.57
C LEU A 205 19.40 -3.48 6.11
N MET A 206 18.37 -2.80 6.63
CA MET A 206 18.07 -1.41 6.28
C MET A 206 19.19 -0.46 6.68
N THR A 207 19.82 -0.67 7.84
CA THR A 207 20.88 0.20 8.38
C THR A 207 22.26 -0.22 7.92
N GLY A 208 22.45 -1.44 7.44
CA GLY A 208 23.74 -2.02 7.09
C GLY A 208 24.63 -2.30 8.31
N ARG A 209 24.05 -2.31 9.49
CA ARG A 209 24.76 -2.74 10.72
C ARG A 209 24.46 -4.23 10.93
N GLU A 210 25.43 -5.06 10.67
CA GLU A 210 25.48 -6.36 11.33
C GLU A 210 25.61 -6.05 12.84
N GLU A 211 24.62 -6.46 13.64
CA GLU A 211 24.79 -6.47 15.07
C GLU A 211 25.85 -7.52 15.44
N THR A 212 27.11 -7.15 15.34
CA THR A 212 28.13 -7.72 16.22
C THR A 212 27.64 -7.41 17.62
N GLY A 213 27.38 -8.44 18.41
CA GLY A 213 26.69 -8.46 19.69
C GLY A 213 27.16 -7.50 20.79
N GLU A 214 27.28 -6.26 20.47
CA GLU A 214 27.46 -5.18 21.44
C GLU A 214 26.07 -4.62 21.77
N LYS A 215 25.69 -4.87 23.03
CA LYS A 215 24.57 -4.19 23.70
C LYS A 215 24.59 -2.72 23.26
N SER A 216 23.48 -2.24 22.73
CA SER A 216 23.27 -0.82 22.57
C SER A 216 23.55 -0.16 23.93
N THR A 217 24.76 0.32 24.10
CA THR A 217 25.04 1.31 25.13
C THR A 217 24.09 2.45 24.78
N SER A 218 23.02 2.54 25.57
CA SER A 218 22.25 3.77 25.69
C SER A 218 23.29 4.90 25.63
N ILE A 219 23.23 5.71 24.57
CA ILE A 219 23.96 6.97 24.55
C ILE A 219 23.34 7.72 25.70
N ALA A 220 23.96 7.62 26.86
CA ALA A 220 23.71 8.49 27.98
C ALA A 220 24.00 9.89 27.41
N MET A 221 22.94 10.62 27.07
CA MET A 221 23.00 12.03 26.80
C MET A 221 23.66 12.63 28.03
N GLN A 222 24.96 12.85 27.92
CA GLN A 222 25.62 13.74 28.90
C GLN A 222 24.89 15.06 28.81
N ALA A 223 24.14 15.35 29.87
CA ALA A 223 23.48 16.62 30.08
C ALA A 223 24.53 17.73 30.04
N LYS A 224 24.81 18.23 28.82
CA LYS A 224 25.55 19.45 28.63
C LYS A 224 24.53 20.58 28.61
N THR A 225 24.56 21.31 29.75
CA THR A 225 23.95 22.62 29.98
C THR A 225 22.42 22.70 29.75
N ASN A 226 21.70 22.93 30.83
CA ASN A 226 20.26 23.25 30.92
C ASN A 226 19.90 24.58 30.22
N LYS A 227 20.29 24.78 28.98
CA LYS A 227 19.84 25.93 28.20
C LYS A 227 18.52 25.50 27.54
N VAL A 228 17.40 26.02 28.05
CA VAL A 228 16.10 25.84 27.40
C VAL A 228 16.18 26.48 26.01
N VAL A 229 16.11 25.65 24.96
CA VAL A 229 16.18 26.09 23.56
C VAL A 229 14.78 26.44 23.04
N MET A 230 13.73 25.81 23.60
CA MET A 230 12.35 26.07 23.26
C MET A 230 11.46 25.79 24.47
N ARG A 231 10.51 26.69 24.75
CA ARG A 231 9.50 26.53 25.79
C ARG A 231 8.14 26.92 25.20
N ALA A 232 7.16 26.03 25.32
CA ALA A 232 5.78 26.31 24.95
C ALA A 232 4.91 26.29 26.22
N GLU A 233 4.21 27.37 26.51
CA GLU A 233 3.32 27.50 27.65
C GLU A 233 1.94 27.89 27.18
N ASN A 234 0.90 27.35 27.83
CA ASN A 234 -0.52 27.66 27.55
C ASN A 234 -0.96 27.43 26.09
N LEU A 235 -0.44 26.35 25.45
CA LEU A 235 -0.90 25.96 24.13
C LEU A 235 -2.35 25.46 24.23
N VAL A 236 -3.28 26.19 23.60
CA VAL A 236 -4.66 25.76 23.39
C VAL A 236 -4.79 25.31 21.95
N VAL A 237 -5.13 24.05 21.73
CA VAL A 237 -5.43 23.51 20.41
C VAL A 237 -6.95 23.46 20.29
N TRP A 238 -7.49 24.11 19.28
CA TRP A 238 -8.91 24.14 18.94
C TRP A 238 -9.25 23.03 17.95
#